data_c875b94d7706e7f826cd045e9782b08e
#
_entry.id   c875b94d7706e7f826cd045e9782b08e
#
_cell.length_a   1.000
_cell.length_b   1.000
_cell.length_c   1.000
_cell.angle_alpha   90.00
_cell.angle_beta   90.00
_cell.angle_gamma   90.00
#
_symmetry.space_group_name_H-M   'P 1'
#
loop_
_entity.id
_entity.type
_entity.pdbx_description
1 polymer ?
#
loop_
_entity_poly.entity_id
_entity_poly.type
_entity_poly.pdbx_seq_one_letter_code
_entity_poly.pdbx_strand_id
1 'polypeptide(L)'
;MRPSIPIILLFLLVTAISASTPINIHLSYHSGYDSKVMRFSQKEIQNAADDRSMMGGVGTFDSYVSRIHTRLQKTLFVLGKKELGIASTFNLSNYVHNRHKNYWSGNASLVYKWGSYRNLKYTLRHLNSYYLRHYVDRDISKNNLS
;
A
#
# COMPACT_ATOMS: atom_id res chain seq x y z
N MET A 1 5.03 -19.08 -38.14
CA MET A 1 4.08 -18.80 -37.04
C MET A 1 3.38 -17.46 -37.34
N ARG A 2 2.09 -17.46 -37.55
CA ARG A 2 1.32 -16.23 -37.76
C ARG A 2 1.02 -15.63 -36.37
N PRO A 3 1.39 -14.37 -36.07
CA PRO A 3 1.03 -13.76 -34.81
C PRO A 3 -0.48 -13.72 -34.68
N SER A 4 -0.97 -14.16 -33.54
CA SER A 4 -2.41 -14.20 -33.29
C SER A 4 -2.97 -12.78 -33.21
N ILE A 5 -4.16 -12.57 -33.79
CA ILE A 5 -4.86 -11.26 -33.83
C ILE A 5 -4.83 -10.53 -32.49
N PRO A 6 -4.99 -11.18 -31.31
CA PRO A 6 -4.91 -10.48 -30.01
C PRO A 6 -3.53 -9.89 -29.72
N ILE A 7 -2.43 -10.49 -30.20
CA ILE A 7 -1.08 -9.95 -30.00
C ILE A 7 -0.86 -8.69 -30.83
N ILE A 8 -1.36 -8.67 -32.07
CA ILE A 8 -1.31 -7.50 -32.96
C ILE A 8 -2.16 -6.36 -32.38
N LEU A 9 -3.35 -6.68 -31.84
CA LEU A 9 -4.23 -5.71 -31.21
C LEU A 9 -3.59 -5.11 -29.94
N LEU A 10 -2.93 -5.95 -29.14
CA LEU A 10 -2.18 -5.51 -27.96
C LEU A 10 -1.00 -4.60 -28.33
N PHE A 11 -0.28 -4.92 -29.42
CA PHE A 11 0.84 -4.10 -29.90
C PHE A 11 0.35 -2.75 -30.45
N LEU A 12 -0.74 -2.73 -31.20
CA LEU A 12 -1.39 -1.50 -31.68
C LEU A 12 -1.93 -0.65 -30.54
N LEU A 13 -2.48 -1.27 -29.50
CA LEU A 13 -2.90 -0.56 -28.28
C LEU A 13 -1.72 0.08 -27.56
N VAL A 14 -0.59 -0.62 -27.46
CA VAL A 14 0.64 -0.13 -26.82
C VAL A 14 1.26 1.03 -27.62
N THR A 15 1.24 0.98 -28.97
CA THR A 15 1.76 2.08 -29.79
C THR A 15 0.85 3.31 -29.79
N ALA A 16 -0.47 3.14 -29.72
CA ALA A 16 -1.42 4.25 -29.57
C ALA A 16 -1.30 4.96 -28.21
N ILE A 17 -0.81 4.29 -27.19
CA ILE A 17 -0.53 4.87 -25.85
C ILE A 17 0.71 5.79 -25.87
N SER A 18 1.54 5.73 -26.91
CA SER A 18 2.74 6.55 -27.05
C SER A 18 2.48 8.03 -27.42
N ALA A 19 1.24 8.39 -27.75
CA ALA A 19 0.91 9.75 -28.12
C ALA A 19 0.83 10.68 -26.89
N SER A 20 1.89 11.42 -26.68
CA SER A 20 1.96 12.83 -26.24
C SER A 20 1.48 13.28 -24.86
N THR A 21 0.88 12.48 -24.01
CA THR A 21 0.54 12.95 -22.67
C THR A 21 1.65 12.65 -21.66
N PRO A 22 2.15 13.64 -20.93
CA PRO A 22 3.22 13.43 -19.96
C PRO A 22 2.77 12.47 -18.85
N ILE A 23 3.71 11.66 -18.37
CA ILE A 23 3.52 10.87 -17.16
C ILE A 23 3.81 11.77 -15.98
N ASN A 24 2.84 11.95 -15.10
CA ASN A 24 3.04 12.65 -13.85
C ASN A 24 3.54 11.63 -12.80
N ILE A 25 4.74 11.86 -12.30
CA ILE A 25 5.38 11.03 -11.29
C ILE A 25 5.55 11.89 -10.05
N HIS A 26 5.04 11.40 -8.93
CA HIS A 26 5.27 11.96 -7.61
C HIS A 26 5.94 10.89 -6.76
N LEU A 27 7.13 11.22 -6.26
CA LEU A 27 7.89 10.37 -5.34
C LEU A 27 8.10 11.15 -4.05
N SER A 28 7.75 10.54 -2.92
CA SER A 28 8.07 11.07 -1.61
C SER A 28 8.76 10.01 -0.76
N TYR A 29 9.77 10.46 -0.03
CA TYR A 29 10.50 9.68 0.95
C TYR A 29 10.36 10.36 2.31
N HIS A 30 10.02 9.58 3.30
CA HIS A 30 9.96 10.02 4.69
C HIS A 30 10.71 9.02 5.55
N SER A 31 11.59 9.53 6.42
CA SER A 31 12.25 8.69 7.40
C SER A 31 12.28 9.39 8.75
N GLY A 32 12.24 8.62 9.81
CA GLY A 32 12.23 9.14 11.16
C GLY A 32 12.24 8.04 12.20
N TYR A 33 12.54 8.44 13.41
CA TYR A 33 12.46 7.57 14.58
C TYR A 33 11.04 7.64 15.16
N ASP A 34 10.45 6.48 15.38
CA ASP A 34 9.14 6.33 15.99
C ASP A 34 9.31 5.54 17.30
N SER A 35 9.13 6.24 18.43
CA SER A 35 9.27 5.65 19.77
C SER A 35 8.07 4.80 20.20
N LYS A 36 6.98 4.84 19.43
CA LYS A 36 5.73 4.16 19.76
C LYS A 36 5.18 3.34 18.60
N VAL A 37 6.05 2.68 17.86
CA VAL A 37 5.71 1.88 16.66
C VAL A 37 4.58 0.89 16.94
N MET A 38 4.54 0.30 18.12
CA MET A 38 3.54 -0.69 18.51
C MET A 38 2.27 -0.08 19.09
N ARG A 39 2.28 1.23 19.39
CA ARG A 39 1.16 1.94 20.02
C ARG A 39 0.64 1.26 21.29
N PHE A 40 1.55 0.73 22.09
CA PHE A 40 1.23 0.20 23.41
C PHE A 40 0.86 1.33 24.37
N SER A 41 -0.13 1.07 25.22
CA SER A 41 -0.41 1.91 26.39
C SER A 41 0.69 1.72 27.45
N GLN A 42 0.79 2.63 28.42
CA GLN A 42 1.75 2.51 29.52
C GLN A 42 1.60 1.20 30.29
N LYS A 43 0.37 0.77 30.54
CA LYS A 43 0.07 -0.51 31.22
C LYS A 43 0.57 -1.71 30.42
N GLU A 44 0.40 -1.69 29.09
CA GLU A 44 0.89 -2.77 28.22
C GLU A 44 2.42 -2.80 28.15
N ILE A 45 3.09 -1.63 28.19
CA ILE A 45 4.55 -1.56 28.26
C ILE A 45 5.06 -2.16 29.56
N GLN A 46 4.42 -1.86 30.68
CA GLN A 46 4.75 -2.47 31.98
C GLN A 46 4.53 -3.98 31.98
N ASN A 47 3.38 -4.43 31.48
CA ASN A 47 3.08 -5.86 31.38
C ASN A 47 4.06 -6.61 30.44
N ALA A 48 4.50 -5.95 29.35
CA ALA A 48 5.48 -6.52 28.42
C ALA A 48 6.91 -6.58 28.99
N ALA A 49 7.22 -5.78 30.01
CA ALA A 49 8.46 -5.92 30.77
C ALA A 49 8.49 -7.20 31.60
N ASP A 50 7.32 -7.59 32.15
CA ASP A 50 7.17 -8.82 32.95
C ASP A 50 6.98 -10.06 32.04
N ASP A 51 6.34 -9.89 30.89
CA ASP A 51 6.05 -10.99 29.96
C ASP A 51 6.25 -10.57 28.51
N ARG A 52 7.39 -10.90 27.96
CA ARG A 52 7.77 -10.60 26.58
C ARG A 52 6.86 -11.24 25.53
N SER A 53 6.11 -12.29 25.86
CA SER A 53 5.18 -12.90 24.92
C SER A 53 4.09 -11.94 24.46
N MET A 54 3.76 -10.94 25.28
CA MET A 54 2.82 -9.87 24.96
C MET A 54 3.28 -8.97 23.82
N MET A 55 4.57 -8.99 23.49
CA MET A 55 5.12 -8.21 22.38
C MET A 55 4.82 -8.83 21.00
N GLY A 56 4.26 -10.02 20.93
CA GLY A 56 3.87 -10.67 19.67
C GLY A 56 5.04 -10.90 18.71
N GLY A 57 6.24 -11.24 19.25
CA GLY A 57 7.46 -11.47 18.46
C GLY A 57 8.23 -10.20 18.07
N VAL A 58 7.82 -9.05 18.57
CA VAL A 58 8.48 -7.76 18.34
C VAL A 58 9.58 -7.56 19.38
N GLY A 59 10.78 -7.16 18.93
CA GLY A 59 11.94 -7.02 19.82
C GLY A 59 11.96 -5.73 20.64
N THR A 60 11.37 -4.65 20.13
CA THR A 60 11.41 -3.31 20.72
C THR A 60 10.10 -2.55 20.48
N PHE A 61 9.82 -1.56 21.33
CA PHE A 61 8.64 -0.68 21.17
C PHE A 61 8.83 0.40 20.11
N ASP A 62 10.07 0.64 19.73
CA ASP A 62 10.51 1.71 18.85
C ASP A 62 11.12 1.19 17.55
N SER A 63 11.24 2.02 16.57
CA SER A 63 11.98 1.72 15.34
C SER A 63 12.33 2.98 14.58
N TYR A 64 13.43 2.92 13.87
CA TYR A 64 13.62 3.82 12.75
C TYR A 64 12.76 3.34 11.58
N VAL A 65 11.99 4.25 11.00
CA VAL A 65 11.01 3.94 9.97
C VAL A 65 11.34 4.70 8.70
N SER A 66 11.41 3.99 7.59
CA SER A 66 11.54 4.56 6.25
C SER A 66 10.28 4.28 5.46
N ARG A 67 9.70 5.30 4.83
CA ARG A 67 8.51 5.19 3.98
C ARG A 67 8.80 5.78 2.61
N ILE A 68 8.45 5.02 1.59
CA ILE A 68 8.46 5.47 0.20
C ILE A 68 7.03 5.48 -0.29
N HIS A 69 6.62 6.59 -0.85
CA HIS A 69 5.34 6.72 -1.52
C HIS A 69 5.57 7.17 -2.96
N THR A 70 5.07 6.40 -3.91
CA THR A 70 5.14 6.72 -5.34
C THR A 70 3.73 6.81 -5.90
N ARG A 71 3.46 7.85 -6.67
CA ARG A 71 2.23 8.02 -7.42
C ARG A 71 2.57 8.27 -8.87
N LEU A 72 1.95 7.49 -9.74
CA LEU A 72 2.06 7.60 -11.19
C LEU A 72 0.67 7.92 -11.74
N GLN A 73 0.61 8.86 -12.68
CA GLN A 73 -0.64 9.18 -13.37
C GLN A 73 -0.34 9.45 -14.84
N LYS A 74 -1.17 8.91 -15.71
CA LYS A 74 -1.10 9.17 -17.16
C LYS A 74 -2.51 9.23 -17.74
N THR A 75 -2.77 10.23 -18.54
CA THR A 75 -3.92 10.23 -19.43
C THR A 75 -3.57 9.42 -20.67
N LEU A 76 -4.34 8.39 -20.97
CA LEU A 76 -4.10 7.49 -22.08
C LEU A 76 -4.61 8.08 -23.38
N PHE A 77 -5.84 8.63 -23.34
CA PHE A 77 -6.40 9.36 -24.48
C PHE A 77 -7.45 10.38 -24.05
N VAL A 78 -7.65 11.38 -24.89
CA VAL A 78 -8.69 12.40 -24.76
C VAL A 78 -9.42 12.50 -26.10
N LEU A 79 -10.74 12.40 -26.06
CA LEU A 79 -11.62 12.54 -27.23
C LEU A 79 -12.78 13.48 -26.88
N GLY A 80 -12.64 14.76 -27.26
CA GLY A 80 -13.58 15.80 -26.89
C GLY A 80 -13.66 15.96 -25.36
N LYS A 81 -14.84 15.70 -24.77
CA LYS A 81 -15.05 15.75 -23.31
C LYS A 81 -14.81 14.41 -22.61
N LYS A 82 -14.36 13.38 -23.35
CA LYS A 82 -14.10 12.04 -22.81
C LYS A 82 -12.61 11.87 -22.59
N GLU A 83 -12.25 11.38 -21.41
CA GLU A 83 -10.86 11.16 -21.00
C GLU A 83 -10.74 9.77 -20.38
N LEU A 84 -9.74 9.00 -20.81
CA LEU A 84 -9.33 7.77 -20.13
C LEU A 84 -7.95 8.00 -19.52
N GLY A 85 -7.85 7.73 -18.24
CA GLY A 85 -6.61 7.84 -17.49
C GLY A 85 -6.31 6.60 -16.67
N ILE A 86 -5.03 6.43 -16.36
CA ILE A 86 -4.53 5.42 -15.43
C ILE A 86 -3.82 6.14 -14.29
N ALA A 87 -4.02 5.64 -13.08
CA ALA A 87 -3.33 6.09 -11.89
C ALA A 87 -2.86 4.87 -11.09
N SER A 88 -1.65 4.93 -10.58
CA SER A 88 -1.10 3.91 -9.72
C SER A 88 -0.46 4.55 -8.50
N THR A 89 -0.56 3.91 -7.35
CA THR A 89 0.21 4.29 -6.16
C THR A 89 0.92 3.07 -5.59
N PHE A 90 2.10 3.29 -5.07
CA PHE A 90 2.89 2.29 -4.38
C PHE A 90 3.40 2.88 -3.07
N ASN A 91 3.25 2.12 -1.99
CA ASN A 91 3.73 2.48 -0.67
C ASN A 91 4.60 1.35 -0.14
N LEU A 92 5.76 1.69 0.37
CA LEU A 92 6.65 0.79 1.07
C LEU A 92 6.93 1.37 2.46
N SER A 93 6.79 0.55 3.49
CA SER A 93 7.15 0.89 4.87
C SER A 93 8.13 -0.12 5.41
N ASN A 94 9.29 0.36 5.82
CA ASN A 94 10.37 -0.44 6.35
C ASN A 94 10.70 0.00 7.78
N TYR A 95 10.66 -0.95 8.70
CA TYR A 95 10.96 -0.79 10.12
C TYR A 95 12.25 -1.54 10.44
N VAL A 96 13.30 -0.82 10.85
CA VAL A 96 14.64 -1.39 11.04
C VAL A 96 14.65 -2.41 12.18
N HIS A 97 14.10 -2.06 13.35
CA HIS A 97 14.08 -2.93 14.52
C HIS A 97 12.91 -3.90 14.54
N ASN A 98 11.82 -3.57 13.84
CA ASN A 98 10.57 -4.32 13.87
C ASN A 98 10.20 -4.82 12.46
N ARG A 99 11.05 -5.65 11.87
CA ARG A 99 10.94 -6.13 10.48
C ARG A 99 9.62 -6.86 10.18
N HIS A 100 8.98 -7.44 11.18
CA HIS A 100 7.64 -8.06 11.04
C HIS A 100 6.56 -7.04 10.64
N LYS A 101 6.79 -5.75 10.86
CA LYS A 101 5.91 -4.66 10.43
C LYS A 101 6.21 -4.15 9.04
N ASN A 102 7.23 -4.65 8.38
CA ASN A 102 7.52 -4.27 7.01
C ASN A 102 6.36 -4.69 6.11
N TYR A 103 5.85 -3.75 5.36
CA TYR A 103 4.79 -4.03 4.40
C TYR A 103 4.91 -3.15 3.16
N TRP A 104 4.30 -3.60 2.10
CA TRP A 104 4.06 -2.76 0.95
C TRP A 104 2.59 -2.85 0.52
N SER A 105 2.13 -1.81 -0.09
CA SER A 105 0.80 -1.76 -0.68
C SER A 105 0.84 -1.06 -2.01
N GLY A 106 -0.03 -1.48 -2.90
CA GLY A 106 -0.15 -0.87 -4.21
C GLY A 106 -1.61 -0.82 -4.65
N ASN A 107 -1.92 0.14 -5.49
CA ASN A 107 -3.16 0.15 -6.23
C ASN A 107 -2.93 0.62 -7.67
N ALA A 108 -3.77 0.13 -8.55
CA ALA A 108 -3.88 0.60 -9.92
C ALA A 108 -5.34 0.94 -10.20
N SER A 109 -5.58 2.09 -10.80
CA SER A 109 -6.91 2.59 -11.10
C SER A 109 -7.00 2.98 -12.56
N LEU A 110 -8.09 2.57 -13.20
CA LEU A 110 -8.53 3.05 -14.50
C LEU A 110 -9.66 4.03 -14.29
N VAL A 111 -9.56 5.23 -14.87
CA VAL A 111 -10.54 6.30 -14.69
C VAL A 111 -11.03 6.73 -16.06
N TYR A 112 -12.31 6.55 -16.30
CA TYR A 112 -12.98 7.04 -17.50
C TYR A 112 -13.91 8.20 -17.13
N LYS A 113 -13.69 9.36 -17.73
CA LYS A 113 -14.49 10.58 -17.56
C LYS A 113 -15.22 10.89 -18.85
N TRP A 114 -16.50 11.27 -18.77
CA TRP A 114 -17.31 11.68 -19.96
C TRP A 114 -18.10 12.96 -19.73
N GLY A 115 -17.69 13.76 -18.78
CA GLY A 115 -18.27 15.07 -18.46
C GLY A 115 -17.68 15.63 -17.18
N SER A 116 -18.11 16.85 -16.81
CA SER A 116 -17.53 17.57 -15.68
C SER A 116 -17.70 16.84 -14.34
N TYR A 117 -18.79 16.07 -14.17
CA TYR A 117 -19.11 15.37 -12.92
C TYR A 117 -19.35 13.87 -13.13
N ARG A 118 -19.17 13.35 -14.35
CA ARG A 118 -19.44 11.95 -14.67
C ARG A 118 -18.14 11.21 -14.89
N ASN A 119 -17.86 10.25 -14.00
CA ASN A 119 -16.71 9.37 -14.14
C ASN A 119 -17.00 7.97 -13.64
N LEU A 120 -16.29 7.00 -14.19
CA LEU A 120 -16.23 5.62 -13.73
C LEU A 120 -14.78 5.36 -13.34
N LYS A 121 -14.58 4.84 -12.13
CA LYS A 121 -13.26 4.48 -11.63
C LYS A 121 -13.27 3.01 -11.20
N TYR A 122 -12.41 2.23 -11.81
CA TYR A 122 -12.11 0.87 -11.39
C TYR A 122 -10.75 0.83 -10.70
N THR A 123 -10.66 0.24 -9.52
CA THR A 123 -9.43 0.21 -8.73
C THR A 123 -9.16 -1.21 -8.23
N LEU A 124 -7.97 -1.71 -8.56
CA LEU A 124 -7.39 -2.90 -7.95
C LEU A 124 -6.45 -2.47 -6.83
N ARG A 125 -6.52 -3.16 -5.69
CA ARG A 125 -5.65 -2.90 -4.52
C ARG A 125 -4.99 -4.18 -4.07
N HIS A 126 -3.74 -4.06 -3.67
CA HIS A 126 -2.98 -5.14 -3.07
C HIS A 126 -2.30 -4.63 -1.79
N LEU A 127 -2.35 -5.44 -0.75
CA LEU A 127 -1.69 -5.18 0.53
C LEU A 127 -0.94 -6.44 0.94
N ASN A 128 0.38 -6.35 1.04
CA ASN A 128 1.22 -7.47 1.38
C ASN A 128 1.86 -7.30 2.75
N SER A 129 1.87 -8.39 3.52
CA SER A 129 2.57 -8.49 4.80
C SER A 129 2.12 -7.48 5.85
N TYR A 130 0.83 -7.12 5.86
CA TYR A 130 0.32 -6.22 6.87
C TYR A 130 0.27 -6.90 8.23
N TYR A 131 1.06 -6.38 9.18
CA TYR A 131 1.11 -6.89 10.54
C TYR A 131 -0.15 -6.50 11.31
N LEU A 132 -0.93 -7.49 11.70
CA LEU A 132 -2.02 -7.35 12.66
C LEU A 132 -1.49 -7.72 14.03
N ARG A 133 -1.62 -6.80 14.98
CA ARG A 133 -1.26 -7.06 16.36
C ARG A 133 -2.15 -8.16 16.94
N HIS A 134 -1.52 -9.20 17.50
CA HIS A 134 -2.26 -10.21 18.25
C HIS A 134 -2.50 -9.67 19.66
N TYR A 135 -3.75 -9.49 20.03
CA TYR A 135 -4.14 -9.16 21.39
C TYR A 135 -4.18 -10.47 22.19
N VAL A 136 -3.28 -10.60 23.13
CA VAL A 136 -3.39 -11.65 24.18
C VAL A 136 -4.03 -10.97 25.39
N ASP A 137 -5.32 -11.21 25.57
CA ASP A 137 -6.01 -10.77 26.78
C ASP A 137 -5.77 -11.80 27.88
N ARG A 138 -4.97 -11.44 28.86
CA ARG A 138 -4.64 -12.31 30.00
C ARG A 138 -5.85 -12.67 30.87
N ASP A 139 -6.83 -11.79 30.93
CA ASP A 139 -8.01 -12.01 31.78
C ASP A 139 -8.97 -13.02 31.16
N ILE A 140 -9.04 -13.07 29.83
CA ILE A 140 -9.82 -14.06 29.10
C ILE A 140 -9.15 -15.44 29.12
N SER A 141 -7.82 -15.50 29.02
CA SER A 141 -7.10 -16.77 29.00
C SER A 141 -7.12 -17.50 30.35
N LYS A 142 -7.23 -16.77 31.46
CA LYS A 142 -7.35 -17.37 32.79
C LYS A 142 -8.75 -17.92 33.08
N ASN A 143 -9.78 -17.35 32.49
CA ASN A 143 -11.16 -17.77 32.70
C ASN A 143 -11.58 -18.97 31.84
N ASN A 144 -10.80 -19.35 30.85
CA ASN A 144 -11.06 -20.52 29.99
C ASN A 144 -10.33 -21.79 30.45
N LEU A 145 -9.64 -21.74 31.58
CA LEU A 145 -8.88 -22.87 32.15
C LEU A 145 -9.45 -23.39 33.50
N SER A 146 -10.67 -22.96 33.86
CA SER A 146 -11.39 -23.48 35.02
C SER A 146 -12.55 -24.37 34.64
#